data_8ea763de008271595bb491085bb127d2
#
_entry.id   8ea763de008271595bb491085bb127d2
#
_cell.length_a   1.000
_cell.length_b   1.000
_cell.length_c   1.000
_cell.angle_alpha   90.00
_cell.angle_beta   90.00
_cell.angle_gamma   90.00
#
_symmetry.space_group_name_H-M   'P 1'
#
loop_
_entity.id
_entity.type
_entity.pdbx_description
1 polymer ?
#
loop_
_entity_poly.entity_id
_entity_poly.type
_entity_poly.pdbx_seq_one_letter_code
_entity_poly.pdbx_strand_id
1 'polypeptide(L)'
;MKRRITLALLAGISTQAAFSSPTDELLPKDTTKVFDIEEIVVIATPKENSRLRQQPLSATSFSQNEMRGNAVTSVKSLSGLVPNLFIPDYGSKLTTSVYVRGIGSRINTPAVGLYVDNIPFIDKSAFDFNYSDIERIDVMRGPQGTLYGRNTMGGLIRVFTKSPFTYQGTDLRLSGATYNDYKASLTHYHRISPHFAFSVGLFYQHNGGFFKNSLTGKRIDTDDEFGGRIRAIWLPKENLKLDFTVNYEYTNQGGYPYEYTGKVEGEEDRAEYIGKIAYNNECGYKRNLLNTGLNLEHQAENFILSSVTGFQYLYDQMNLDQDFTEQDLYTMMQKQNSKTLSEEIVLKSKPGRRWQWTTGISGFYQWLGTNAPVTFQADGVNWLNQTINTNANRYMPQIQMGPMSMKFQFSDQINGSQLPINGRFDTPILNGAVFHQSTFNDLFGLEGLSLTAGLRLDYESLRLKYDTGCEFTHTYSLSGVLQPLNKEISMIPEQSFESRNNYQGKLSHDYVQLLPKIALQYNFDKGNNIYVSATKGYRSGGYNIQMFSDLLQNDMQSSMMKDVADVTIPVINNVPMIGDDIKQKVIGILEGMSASGETDIQATTLYKPEYSWNYEIGSHLTLFNGKLQTDLALFY
;
A
#
# COMPACT_ATOMS: atom_id res chain seq x y z
N MET A 1 41.53 -13.42 22.52
CA MET A 1 42.22 -14.22 21.48
C MET A 1 41.28 -14.76 20.36
N LYS A 2 39.95 -14.72 20.50
CA LYS A 2 38.99 -15.23 19.49
C LYS A 2 38.56 -14.20 18.40
N ARG A 3 38.85 -12.89 18.57
CA ARG A 3 38.46 -11.84 17.59
C ARG A 3 39.44 -11.61 16.44
N ARG A 4 40.66 -12.17 16.48
CA ARG A 4 41.68 -11.97 15.44
C ARG A 4 41.71 -13.06 14.35
N ILE A 5 41.02 -14.19 14.56
CA ILE A 5 41.01 -15.31 13.61
C ILE A 5 39.94 -15.12 12.53
N THR A 6 38.84 -14.42 12.82
CA THR A 6 37.74 -14.20 11.86
C THR A 6 38.09 -13.16 10.78
N LEU A 7 38.95 -12.20 11.08
CA LEU A 7 39.37 -11.20 10.09
C LEU A 7 40.43 -11.76 9.08
N ALA A 8 41.19 -12.76 9.49
CA ALA A 8 42.19 -13.38 8.62
C ALA A 8 41.61 -14.33 7.56
N LEU A 9 40.42 -14.90 7.84
CA LEU A 9 39.72 -15.78 6.87
C LEU A 9 39.00 -14.99 5.76
N LEU A 10 38.55 -13.78 6.05
CA LEU A 10 37.93 -12.89 5.05
C LEU A 10 38.96 -12.24 4.11
N ALA A 11 40.20 -11.99 4.59
CA ALA A 11 41.28 -11.47 3.76
C ALA A 11 41.89 -12.49 2.81
N GLY A 12 41.75 -13.80 3.12
CA GLY A 12 42.29 -14.89 2.30
C GLY A 12 41.44 -15.25 1.07
N ILE A 13 40.16 -14.87 1.06
CA ILE A 13 39.25 -15.17 -0.06
C ILE A 13 39.29 -14.07 -1.14
N SER A 14 39.73 -12.86 -0.80
CA SER A 14 39.74 -11.71 -1.72
C SER A 14 40.95 -11.69 -2.67
N THR A 15 41.97 -12.56 -2.51
CA THR A 15 43.20 -12.53 -3.30
C THR A 15 43.28 -13.56 -4.43
N GLN A 16 42.30 -14.45 -4.61
CA GLN A 16 42.31 -15.43 -5.69
C GLN A 16 41.31 -15.17 -6.84
N ALA A 17 40.54 -14.09 -6.80
CA ALA A 17 39.58 -13.77 -7.87
C ALA A 17 40.04 -12.71 -8.87
N ALA A 18 41.31 -12.34 -8.87
CA ALA A 18 41.83 -11.28 -9.74
C ALA A 18 42.96 -11.79 -10.65
N PHE A 19 42.71 -12.73 -11.54
CA PHE A 19 43.51 -12.93 -12.73
C PHE A 19 42.75 -13.79 -13.76
N SER A 20 41.96 -13.14 -14.60
CA SER A 20 41.80 -13.50 -15.99
C SER A 20 41.56 -12.21 -16.79
N SER A 21 42.57 -11.71 -17.42
CA SER A 21 42.47 -10.68 -18.45
C SER A 21 41.65 -11.25 -19.60
N PRO A 22 40.67 -10.54 -20.15
CA PRO A 22 40.13 -10.89 -21.45
C PRO A 22 41.18 -10.48 -22.51
N THR A 23 41.75 -11.43 -23.18
CA THR A 23 42.36 -11.20 -24.48
C THR A 23 41.27 -10.81 -25.45
N ASP A 24 41.36 -9.59 -25.97
CA ASP A 24 40.61 -9.13 -27.14
C ASP A 24 40.96 -9.99 -28.35
N GLU A 25 40.24 -11.07 -28.56
CA GLU A 25 40.15 -11.70 -29.88
C GLU A 25 38.95 -11.10 -30.60
N LEU A 26 39.27 -10.29 -31.60
CA LEU A 26 38.35 -9.78 -32.62
C LEU A 26 37.72 -10.97 -33.35
N LEU A 27 36.57 -11.44 -32.90
CA LEU A 27 35.74 -12.35 -33.68
C LEU A 27 35.04 -11.56 -34.81
N PRO A 28 35.00 -12.12 -36.04
CA PRO A 28 34.37 -11.43 -37.16
C PRO A 28 32.85 -11.24 -36.89
N LYS A 29 32.39 -10.03 -37.10
CA LYS A 29 30.95 -9.67 -37.10
C LYS A 29 30.22 -10.43 -38.20
N ASP A 30 29.72 -11.61 -37.90
CA ASP A 30 28.66 -12.21 -38.70
C ASP A 30 27.31 -11.71 -38.16
N THR A 31 26.84 -10.63 -38.78
CA THR A 31 25.69 -9.82 -38.31
C THR A 31 24.35 -10.39 -38.76
N THR A 32 24.27 -11.61 -39.28
CA THR A 32 23.06 -12.09 -39.96
C THR A 32 22.28 -13.20 -39.25
N LYS A 33 22.75 -13.73 -38.11
CA LYS A 33 22.06 -14.82 -37.40
C LYS A 33 21.68 -14.55 -35.94
N VAL A 34 21.99 -13.39 -35.38
CA VAL A 34 21.72 -13.08 -33.97
C VAL A 34 20.31 -12.45 -33.79
N PHE A 35 19.69 -12.00 -34.88
CA PHE A 35 18.43 -11.25 -34.80
C PHE A 35 17.18 -12.07 -34.46
N ASP A 36 17.13 -13.35 -34.80
CA ASP A 36 15.90 -14.15 -34.63
C ASP A 36 15.66 -14.60 -33.18
N ILE A 37 16.68 -14.89 -32.40
CA ILE A 37 16.55 -15.36 -31.02
C ILE A 37 16.38 -14.19 -30.04
N GLU A 38 17.10 -13.08 -30.26
CA GLU A 38 16.90 -11.85 -29.48
C GLU A 38 15.52 -11.22 -29.73
N GLU A 39 14.99 -11.31 -30.96
CA GLU A 39 13.68 -10.78 -31.28
C GLU A 39 12.54 -11.56 -30.59
N ILE A 40 12.65 -12.89 -30.49
CA ILE A 40 11.69 -13.74 -29.77
C ILE A 40 11.76 -13.55 -28.26
N VAL A 41 12.91 -13.20 -27.71
CA VAL A 41 13.11 -13.06 -26.25
C VAL A 41 12.94 -11.62 -25.76
N VAL A 42 13.16 -10.63 -26.61
CA VAL A 42 13.05 -9.18 -26.32
C VAL A 42 11.64 -8.65 -26.59
N ILE A 43 10.78 -9.40 -27.25
CA ILE A 43 9.42 -8.92 -27.51
C ILE A 43 8.59 -8.99 -26.26
N ALA A 44 8.53 -7.88 -25.72
CA ALA A 44 7.29 -7.15 -25.67
C ALA A 44 6.44 -7.55 -24.50
N THR A 45 6.16 -6.58 -23.75
CA THR A 45 4.94 -6.56 -22.94
C THR A 45 3.75 -7.01 -23.81
N PRO A 46 2.84 -7.82 -23.28
CA PRO A 46 1.67 -8.31 -24.03
C PRO A 46 0.85 -7.20 -24.68
N LYS A 47 0.85 -6.00 -24.10
CA LYS A 47 -0.02 -4.87 -24.45
C LYS A 47 0.59 -3.86 -25.43
N GLU A 48 1.88 -3.92 -25.70
CA GLU A 48 2.58 -2.88 -26.47
C GLU A 48 3.13 -3.41 -27.78
N ASN A 49 3.08 -2.60 -28.83
CA ASN A 49 3.55 -2.94 -30.18
C ASN A 49 4.86 -2.23 -30.54
N SER A 50 5.35 -1.32 -29.70
CA SER A 50 6.55 -0.52 -29.93
C SER A 50 7.35 -0.35 -28.64
N ARG A 51 8.64 0.03 -28.79
CA ARG A 51 9.50 0.33 -27.64
C ARG A 51 8.97 1.55 -26.88
N LEU A 52 9.25 1.61 -25.57
CA LEU A 52 8.70 2.62 -24.67
C LEU A 52 8.92 4.06 -25.14
N ARG A 53 10.14 4.40 -25.61
CA ARG A 53 10.45 5.72 -26.16
C ARG A 53 9.80 6.05 -27.52
N GLN A 54 9.20 5.05 -28.17
CA GLN A 54 8.47 5.23 -29.43
C GLN A 54 6.97 5.44 -29.19
N GLN A 55 6.54 5.47 -27.92
CA GLN A 55 5.15 5.66 -27.54
C GLN A 55 4.90 7.10 -27.09
N PRO A 56 3.68 7.63 -27.32
CA PRO A 56 3.31 8.97 -26.89
C PRO A 56 3.00 8.99 -25.38
N LEU A 57 4.04 8.93 -24.56
CA LEU A 57 3.96 8.96 -23.10
C LEU A 57 5.32 9.33 -22.49
N SER A 58 5.28 9.91 -21.30
CA SER A 58 6.47 10.21 -20.51
C SER A 58 6.90 9.00 -19.69
N ALA A 59 8.12 8.53 -19.87
CA ALA A 59 8.65 7.40 -19.12
C ALA A 59 10.15 7.56 -18.83
N THR A 60 10.59 6.86 -17.79
CA THR A 60 12.01 6.65 -17.47
C THR A 60 12.29 5.16 -17.36
N SER A 61 13.32 4.69 -18.01
CA SER A 61 13.73 3.29 -17.96
C SER A 61 15.13 3.19 -17.37
N PHE A 62 15.32 2.29 -16.43
CA PHE A 62 16.61 1.98 -15.82
C PHE A 62 17.08 0.59 -16.24
N SER A 63 18.23 0.55 -16.86
CA SER A 63 18.96 -0.70 -17.13
C SER A 63 19.64 -1.21 -15.86
N GLN A 64 20.07 -2.47 -15.88
CA GLN A 64 20.82 -3.07 -14.77
C GLN A 64 22.10 -2.30 -14.43
N ASN A 65 22.81 -1.78 -15.43
CA ASN A 65 24.04 -1.03 -15.21
C ASN A 65 23.79 0.31 -14.53
N GLU A 66 22.72 1.02 -14.92
CA GLU A 66 22.31 2.26 -14.27
C GLU A 66 21.83 2.02 -12.85
N MET A 67 21.08 0.95 -12.60
CA MET A 67 20.67 0.57 -11.24
C MET A 67 21.87 0.25 -10.35
N ARG A 68 22.88 -0.47 -10.87
CA ARG A 68 24.12 -0.75 -10.13
C ARG A 68 24.93 0.51 -9.84
N GLY A 69 25.10 1.37 -10.86
CA GLY A 69 25.84 2.62 -10.72
C GLY A 69 25.22 3.60 -9.71
N ASN A 70 23.90 3.58 -9.56
CA ASN A 70 23.14 4.42 -8.62
C ASN A 70 22.76 3.68 -7.33
N ALA A 71 23.30 2.49 -7.07
CA ALA A 71 23.00 1.68 -5.87
C ALA A 71 21.49 1.44 -5.65
N VAL A 72 20.71 1.28 -6.73
CA VAL A 72 19.27 0.97 -6.66
C VAL A 72 19.11 -0.47 -6.19
N THR A 73 18.61 -0.68 -4.99
CA THR A 73 18.40 -2.00 -4.39
C THR A 73 16.92 -2.36 -4.23
N SER A 74 16.03 -1.37 -4.33
CA SER A 74 14.57 -1.56 -4.24
C SER A 74 13.85 -0.54 -5.11
N VAL A 75 12.54 -0.72 -5.30
CA VAL A 75 11.69 0.26 -6.00
C VAL A 75 11.69 1.61 -5.27
N LYS A 76 11.81 1.64 -3.95
CA LYS A 76 11.93 2.88 -3.15
C LYS A 76 13.14 3.73 -3.54
N SER A 77 14.26 3.09 -3.88
CA SER A 77 15.50 3.79 -4.28
C SER A 77 15.33 4.64 -5.54
N LEU A 78 14.29 4.39 -6.34
CA LEU A 78 13.98 5.17 -7.54
C LEU A 78 13.44 6.57 -7.22
N SER A 79 12.96 6.81 -5.99
CA SER A 79 12.33 8.07 -5.58
C SER A 79 13.23 9.30 -5.80
N GLY A 80 14.55 9.15 -5.63
CA GLY A 80 15.51 10.24 -5.87
C GLY A 80 16.04 10.31 -7.30
N LEU A 81 15.71 9.37 -8.18
CA LEU A 81 16.29 9.23 -9.52
C LEU A 81 15.29 9.53 -10.65
N VAL A 82 14.02 9.25 -10.42
CA VAL A 82 12.96 9.48 -11.41
C VAL A 82 12.29 10.83 -11.17
N PRO A 83 12.26 11.73 -12.16
CA PRO A 83 11.54 12.99 -12.02
C PRO A 83 10.06 12.77 -11.70
N ASN A 84 9.54 13.54 -10.73
CA ASN A 84 8.14 13.47 -10.28
C ASN A 84 7.70 12.11 -9.71
N LEU A 85 8.62 11.24 -9.30
CA LEU A 85 8.36 10.04 -8.52
C LEU A 85 8.76 10.30 -7.07
N PHE A 86 7.86 9.99 -6.14
CA PHE A 86 8.12 10.06 -4.71
C PHE A 86 7.55 8.84 -4.00
N ILE A 87 8.41 8.13 -3.28
CA ILE A 87 8.05 6.92 -2.51
C ILE A 87 8.52 7.14 -1.07
N PRO A 88 7.66 7.75 -0.21
CA PRO A 88 8.01 7.96 1.18
C PRO A 88 8.10 6.65 1.95
N ASP A 89 8.93 6.63 2.97
CA ASP A 89 8.95 5.55 3.94
C ASP A 89 8.11 5.94 5.17
N TYR A 90 7.06 5.17 5.44
CA TYR A 90 6.20 5.35 6.61
C TYR A 90 6.54 4.36 7.74
N GLY A 91 7.73 3.77 7.70
CA GLY A 91 8.25 2.89 8.74
C GLY A 91 7.85 1.42 8.61
N SER A 92 7.11 1.03 7.55
CA SER A 92 6.72 -0.36 7.32
C SER A 92 6.38 -0.63 5.85
N LYS A 93 6.64 -1.85 5.39
CA LYS A 93 6.25 -2.32 4.04
C LYS A 93 4.73 -2.36 3.83
N LEU A 94 3.92 -2.48 4.90
CA LEU A 94 2.46 -2.38 4.84
C LEU A 94 2.00 -1.07 4.20
N THR A 95 2.67 0.02 4.52
CA THR A 95 2.28 1.38 4.14
C THR A 95 3.03 1.90 2.91
N THR A 96 3.52 1.01 2.04
CA THR A 96 4.18 1.41 0.81
C THR A 96 3.26 2.26 -0.05
N SER A 97 3.66 3.48 -0.31
CA SER A 97 2.89 4.47 -1.07
C SER A 97 3.74 5.04 -2.18
N VAL A 98 3.20 5.02 -3.39
CA VAL A 98 3.88 5.53 -4.58
C VAL A 98 3.12 6.73 -5.10
N TYR A 99 3.85 7.84 -5.29
CA TYR A 99 3.33 9.09 -5.85
C TYR A 99 4.03 9.39 -7.16
N VAL A 100 3.25 9.67 -8.20
CA VAL A 100 3.75 10.14 -9.48
C VAL A 100 3.03 11.43 -9.81
N ARG A 101 3.78 12.52 -10.10
CA ARG A 101 3.23 13.85 -10.38
C ARG A 101 2.30 14.35 -9.26
N GLY A 102 2.59 14.01 -7.99
CA GLY A 102 1.75 14.34 -6.84
C GLY A 102 0.54 13.43 -6.64
N ILE A 103 0.20 12.57 -7.60
CA ILE A 103 -0.91 11.62 -7.51
C ILE A 103 -0.43 10.33 -6.85
N GLY A 104 -0.98 10.01 -5.69
CA GLY A 104 -0.64 8.83 -4.90
C GLY A 104 -1.65 8.58 -3.80
N SER A 105 -1.39 7.58 -2.95
CA SER A 105 -2.27 7.26 -1.83
C SER A 105 -1.51 6.59 -0.69
N ARG A 106 -1.59 7.17 0.50
CA ARG A 106 -1.09 6.54 1.73
C ARG A 106 -2.04 5.46 2.24
N ILE A 107 -3.34 5.72 2.19
CA ILE A 107 -4.39 4.86 2.75
C ILE A 107 -5.20 4.25 1.61
N ASN A 108 -5.76 3.07 1.81
CA ASN A 108 -6.61 2.35 0.86
C ASN A 108 -5.88 1.92 -0.44
N THR A 109 -6.57 1.95 -1.58
CA THR A 109 -6.06 1.45 -2.87
C THR A 109 -4.94 2.32 -3.43
N PRO A 110 -3.93 1.74 -4.11
CA PRO A 110 -2.86 2.51 -4.73
C PRO A 110 -3.37 3.34 -5.92
N ALA A 111 -2.67 4.44 -6.23
CA ALA A 111 -2.94 5.28 -7.41
C ALA A 111 -1.94 5.03 -8.55
N VAL A 112 -0.88 4.28 -8.28
CA VAL A 112 0.16 3.88 -9.24
C VAL A 112 0.19 2.36 -9.29
N GLY A 113 0.14 1.79 -10.50
CA GLY A 113 0.19 0.34 -10.70
C GLY A 113 1.60 -0.22 -10.62
N LEU A 114 1.72 -1.49 -10.27
CA LEU A 114 2.97 -2.24 -10.31
C LEU A 114 2.76 -3.56 -11.07
N TYR A 115 3.65 -3.83 -12.00
CA TYR A 115 3.73 -5.10 -12.74
C TYR A 115 5.14 -5.67 -12.66
N VAL A 116 5.24 -6.96 -12.40
CA VAL A 116 6.52 -7.68 -12.41
C VAL A 116 6.43 -8.82 -13.42
N ASP A 117 7.27 -8.81 -14.43
CA ASP A 117 7.24 -9.76 -15.56
C ASP A 117 5.82 -9.92 -16.16
N ASN A 118 5.13 -8.79 -16.35
CA ASN A 118 3.76 -8.64 -16.85
C ASN A 118 2.64 -9.05 -15.87
N ILE A 119 2.95 -9.55 -14.69
CA ILE A 119 1.97 -9.95 -13.67
C ILE A 119 1.62 -8.72 -12.83
N PRO A 120 0.33 -8.37 -12.68
CA PRO A 120 -0.08 -7.25 -11.85
C PRO A 120 0.07 -7.57 -10.35
N PHE A 121 0.63 -6.63 -9.59
CA PHE A 121 0.61 -6.65 -8.13
C PHE A 121 -0.57 -5.80 -7.66
N ILE A 122 -1.54 -6.42 -7.03
CA ILE A 122 -2.81 -5.76 -6.67
C ILE A 122 -2.72 -5.10 -5.31
N ASP A 123 -2.08 -5.76 -4.34
CA ASP A 123 -1.89 -5.28 -2.99
C ASP A 123 -0.69 -4.33 -2.90
N LYS A 124 -0.88 -3.12 -2.35
CA LYS A 124 0.22 -2.16 -2.19
C LYS A 124 1.27 -2.60 -1.19
N SER A 125 0.92 -3.43 -0.19
CA SER A 125 1.87 -4.02 0.74
C SER A 125 2.83 -5.02 0.08
N ALA A 126 2.53 -5.45 -1.16
CA ALA A 126 3.43 -6.23 -2.00
C ALA A 126 4.37 -5.38 -2.87
N PHE A 127 4.26 -4.03 -2.86
CA PHE A 127 5.02 -3.16 -3.77
C PHE A 127 6.48 -2.98 -3.37
N ASP A 128 6.82 -3.17 -2.10
CA ASP A 128 8.19 -3.16 -1.62
C ASP A 128 8.70 -4.59 -1.48
N PHE A 129 9.50 -5.04 -2.44
CA PHE A 129 10.06 -6.39 -2.54
C PHE A 129 11.53 -6.33 -2.96
N ASN A 130 12.27 -7.40 -2.67
CA ASN A 130 13.67 -7.56 -3.00
C ASN A 130 13.85 -8.63 -4.08
N TYR A 131 14.24 -8.21 -5.29
CA TYR A 131 14.67 -9.11 -6.36
C TYR A 131 16.13 -8.85 -6.72
N SER A 132 16.95 -9.88 -6.66
CA SER A 132 18.37 -9.79 -6.98
C SER A 132 18.64 -9.81 -8.50
N ASP A 133 17.65 -10.17 -9.29
CA ASP A 133 17.75 -10.49 -10.72
C ASP A 133 17.04 -9.48 -11.64
N ILE A 134 16.80 -8.27 -11.16
CA ILE A 134 16.17 -7.21 -11.98
C ILE A 134 17.08 -6.85 -13.15
N GLU A 135 16.51 -6.88 -14.34
CA GLU A 135 17.16 -6.47 -15.59
C GLU A 135 16.83 -5.01 -15.92
N ARG A 136 15.56 -4.64 -15.79
CA ARG A 136 15.07 -3.31 -16.16
C ARG A 136 13.87 -2.90 -15.29
N ILE A 137 13.80 -1.61 -14.98
CA ILE A 137 12.63 -0.99 -14.38
C ILE A 137 12.17 0.15 -15.27
N ASP A 138 10.90 0.14 -15.67
CA ASP A 138 10.26 1.22 -16.39
C ASP A 138 9.28 1.95 -15.48
N VAL A 139 9.37 3.26 -15.43
CA VAL A 139 8.42 4.13 -14.71
C VAL A 139 7.70 5.00 -15.73
N MET A 140 6.43 4.72 -15.97
CA MET A 140 5.54 5.50 -16.82
C MET A 140 4.83 6.55 -15.96
N ARG A 141 4.90 7.81 -16.36
CA ARG A 141 4.30 8.92 -15.65
C ARG A 141 3.02 9.38 -16.35
N GLY A 142 1.99 9.66 -15.56
CA GLY A 142 0.65 9.96 -16.04
C GLY A 142 -0.20 8.70 -16.25
N PRO A 143 -1.52 8.86 -16.43
CA PRO A 143 -2.47 7.76 -16.45
C PRO A 143 -2.20 6.72 -17.54
N GLN A 144 -2.28 5.45 -17.16
CA GLN A 144 -2.16 4.31 -18.07
C GLN A 144 -3.46 3.48 -18.11
N GLY A 145 -4.60 4.12 -17.86
CA GLY A 145 -5.89 3.45 -17.64
C GLY A 145 -6.36 2.60 -18.81
N THR A 146 -6.14 3.01 -20.07
CA THR A 146 -6.67 2.28 -21.24
C THR A 146 -6.12 0.87 -21.38
N LEU A 147 -4.81 0.67 -21.19
CA LEU A 147 -4.21 -0.66 -21.33
C LEU A 147 -4.08 -1.40 -19.98
N TYR A 148 -3.90 -0.67 -18.88
CA TYR A 148 -3.60 -1.25 -17.57
C TYR A 148 -4.74 -1.13 -16.55
N GLY A 149 -5.72 -0.25 -16.81
CA GLY A 149 -6.97 -0.16 -16.06
C GLY A 149 -6.80 0.42 -14.65
N ARG A 150 -7.34 -0.31 -13.69
CA ARG A 150 -7.42 0.03 -12.28
C ARG A 150 -6.08 0.50 -11.69
N ASN A 151 -6.16 1.51 -10.80
CA ASN A 151 -5.03 1.97 -9.98
C ASN A 151 -3.81 2.44 -10.78
N THR A 152 -4.03 2.99 -11.98
CA THR A 152 -3.00 3.58 -12.83
C THR A 152 -3.26 5.06 -13.12
N MET A 153 -3.89 5.75 -12.15
CA MET A 153 -4.26 7.16 -12.25
C MET A 153 -3.03 8.09 -12.28
N GLY A 154 -2.03 7.81 -11.45
CA GLY A 154 -0.78 8.56 -11.40
C GLY A 154 0.28 8.05 -12.36
N GLY A 155 0.30 6.74 -12.61
CA GLY A 155 1.33 6.11 -13.43
C GLY A 155 1.41 4.60 -13.26
N LEU A 156 2.50 4.04 -13.79
CA LEU A 156 2.75 2.61 -13.76
C LEU A 156 4.25 2.34 -13.59
N ILE A 157 4.58 1.39 -12.71
CA ILE A 157 5.94 0.84 -12.59
C ILE A 157 5.92 -0.58 -13.16
N ARG A 158 6.89 -0.89 -14.02
CA ARG A 158 7.11 -2.23 -14.53
C ARG A 158 8.51 -2.69 -14.21
N VAL A 159 8.61 -3.88 -13.66
CA VAL A 159 9.87 -4.53 -13.32
C VAL A 159 10.03 -5.76 -14.21
N PHE A 160 11.17 -5.89 -14.86
CA PHE A 160 11.53 -7.05 -15.66
C PHE A 160 12.75 -7.71 -15.07
N THR A 161 12.72 -9.02 -14.98
CA THR A 161 13.83 -9.81 -14.48
C THR A 161 14.62 -10.45 -15.62
N LYS A 162 15.87 -10.81 -15.36
CA LYS A 162 16.76 -11.40 -16.35
C LYS A 162 16.18 -12.69 -16.93
N SER A 163 16.26 -12.82 -18.24
CA SER A 163 15.86 -14.04 -18.92
C SER A 163 16.98 -15.09 -18.87
N PRO A 164 16.68 -16.33 -18.44
CA PRO A 164 17.66 -17.42 -18.49
C PRO A 164 18.00 -17.90 -19.90
N PHE A 165 17.34 -17.38 -20.95
CA PHE A 165 17.74 -17.64 -22.34
C PHE A 165 18.85 -16.71 -22.82
N THR A 166 18.81 -15.44 -22.40
CA THR A 166 19.79 -14.43 -22.83
C THR A 166 20.96 -14.30 -21.88
N TYR A 167 20.76 -14.62 -20.59
CA TYR A 167 21.81 -14.55 -19.58
C TYR A 167 22.08 -15.94 -19.00
N GLN A 168 23.38 -16.32 -18.95
CA GLN A 168 23.86 -17.59 -18.43
C GLN A 168 24.89 -17.34 -17.34
N GLY A 169 24.98 -18.24 -16.35
CA GLY A 169 25.96 -18.15 -15.29
C GLY A 169 25.38 -17.99 -13.90
N THR A 170 26.23 -17.59 -12.97
CA THR A 170 25.85 -17.43 -11.56
C THR A 170 26.21 -16.03 -11.09
N ASP A 171 25.20 -15.31 -10.61
CA ASP A 171 25.38 -14.02 -9.94
C ASP A 171 25.46 -14.25 -8.43
N LEU A 172 26.59 -13.93 -7.82
CA LEU A 172 26.76 -13.86 -6.37
C LEU A 172 26.97 -12.41 -5.96
N ARG A 173 26.19 -11.94 -5.00
CA ARG A 173 26.38 -10.62 -4.40
C ARG A 173 26.45 -10.76 -2.89
N LEU A 174 27.48 -10.15 -2.30
CA LEU A 174 27.66 -10.04 -0.87
C LEU A 174 27.91 -8.57 -0.57
N SER A 175 27.21 -8.01 0.40
CA SER A 175 27.46 -6.67 0.89
C SER A 175 27.39 -6.62 2.41
N GLY A 176 28.17 -5.71 3.00
CA GLY A 176 28.14 -5.42 4.43
C GLY A 176 28.37 -3.94 4.63
N ALA A 177 27.63 -3.37 5.57
CA ALA A 177 27.72 -1.97 5.93
C ALA A 177 27.67 -1.77 7.45
N THR A 178 27.81 -0.53 7.89
CA THR A 178 27.60 -0.15 9.28
C THR A 178 26.20 -0.50 9.74
N TYR A 179 25.97 -0.51 11.06
CA TYR A 179 24.70 -0.87 11.68
C TYR A 179 24.27 -2.34 11.47
N ASN A 180 25.25 -3.24 11.24
CA ASN A 180 25.02 -4.64 10.98
C ASN A 180 24.12 -4.88 9.74
N ASP A 181 24.31 -4.10 8.68
CA ASP A 181 23.61 -4.32 7.41
C ASP A 181 24.40 -5.36 6.60
N TYR A 182 23.77 -6.53 6.37
CA TYR A 182 24.34 -7.64 5.61
C TYR A 182 23.34 -8.09 4.56
N LYS A 183 23.82 -8.22 3.30
CA LYS A 183 23.00 -8.73 2.20
C LYS A 183 23.78 -9.80 1.46
N ALA A 184 23.11 -10.90 1.17
CA ALA A 184 23.63 -11.99 0.35
C ALA A 184 22.57 -12.39 -0.67
N SER A 185 22.96 -12.52 -1.93
CA SER A 185 22.10 -13.09 -2.96
C SER A 185 22.90 -13.96 -3.91
N LEU A 186 22.27 -15.06 -4.33
CA LEU A 186 22.82 -16.02 -5.29
C LEU A 186 21.73 -16.34 -6.30
N THR A 187 22.01 -16.14 -7.58
CA THR A 187 21.09 -16.52 -8.66
C THR A 187 21.86 -17.25 -9.74
N HIS A 188 21.42 -18.46 -10.07
CA HIS A 188 21.97 -19.27 -11.15
C HIS A 188 21.01 -19.32 -12.33
N TYR A 189 21.56 -19.11 -13.54
CA TYR A 189 20.82 -19.11 -14.80
C TYR A 189 21.41 -20.20 -15.69
N HIS A 190 20.56 -21.07 -16.20
CA HIS A 190 20.98 -22.19 -17.00
C HIS A 190 20.05 -22.45 -18.18
N ARG A 191 20.59 -22.54 -19.36
CA ARG A 191 19.92 -22.95 -20.59
C ARG A 191 20.26 -24.41 -20.88
N ILE A 192 19.30 -25.30 -20.63
CA ILE A 192 19.50 -26.75 -20.84
C ILE A 192 19.47 -27.09 -22.33
N SER A 193 18.63 -26.40 -23.10
CA SER A 193 18.45 -26.65 -24.52
C SER A 193 18.03 -25.39 -25.28
N PRO A 194 17.97 -25.40 -26.62
CA PRO A 194 17.35 -24.31 -27.39
C PRO A 194 15.90 -24.04 -27.01
N HIS A 195 15.23 -24.99 -26.36
CA HIS A 195 13.79 -24.90 -26.03
C HIS A 195 13.50 -24.72 -24.55
N PHE A 196 14.48 -24.87 -23.64
CA PHE A 196 14.24 -24.78 -22.20
C PHE A 196 15.40 -24.14 -21.46
N ALA A 197 15.06 -23.14 -20.66
CA ALA A 197 15.99 -22.46 -19.75
C ALA A 197 15.30 -22.17 -18.42
N PHE A 198 16.09 -22.12 -17.33
CA PHE A 198 15.58 -21.78 -16.01
C PHE A 198 16.57 -20.90 -15.23
N SER A 199 16.08 -20.23 -14.22
CA SER A 199 16.88 -19.60 -13.18
C SER A 199 16.33 -19.94 -11.80
N VAL A 200 17.25 -20.02 -10.82
CA VAL A 200 16.93 -20.18 -9.39
C VAL A 200 17.74 -19.17 -8.61
N GLY A 201 17.08 -18.34 -7.84
CA GLY A 201 17.69 -17.31 -7.01
C GLY A 201 17.26 -17.44 -5.56
N LEU A 202 18.17 -17.09 -4.65
CA LEU A 202 17.92 -16.98 -3.20
C LEU A 202 18.54 -15.68 -2.72
N PHE A 203 17.93 -15.08 -1.70
CA PHE A 203 18.51 -13.92 -1.03
C PHE A 203 18.24 -13.96 0.48
N TYR A 204 19.11 -13.30 1.21
CA TYR A 204 18.96 -12.96 2.63
C TYR A 204 19.46 -11.55 2.85
N GLN A 205 18.73 -10.78 3.65
CA GLN A 205 19.08 -9.45 4.09
C GLN A 205 18.84 -9.33 5.59
N HIS A 206 19.79 -8.71 6.28
CA HIS A 206 19.66 -8.30 7.68
C HIS A 206 20.07 -6.84 7.82
N ASN A 207 19.27 -6.05 8.53
CA ASN A 207 19.59 -4.69 8.94
C ASN A 207 19.44 -4.59 10.46
N GLY A 208 20.50 -4.23 11.18
CA GLY A 208 20.50 -4.12 12.64
C GLY A 208 19.87 -2.84 13.17
N GLY A 209 19.26 -2.02 12.31
CA GLY A 209 18.55 -0.79 12.66
C GLY A 209 19.47 0.41 12.92
N PHE A 210 18.94 1.58 12.70
CA PHE A 210 19.60 2.86 12.89
C PHE A 210 19.02 3.63 14.09
N PHE A 211 17.70 3.68 14.19
CA PHE A 211 16.97 4.43 15.18
C PHE A 211 16.90 3.70 16.53
N LYS A 212 16.95 4.44 17.63
CA LYS A 212 16.82 3.91 18.98
C LYS A 212 15.59 4.48 19.67
N ASN A 213 14.85 3.62 20.32
CA ASN A 213 13.82 4.03 21.26
C ASN A 213 14.50 4.49 22.57
N SER A 214 14.21 5.71 23.00
CA SER A 214 14.84 6.32 24.17
C SER A 214 14.42 5.69 25.50
N LEU A 215 13.22 5.07 25.57
CA LEU A 215 12.74 4.39 26.78
C LEU A 215 13.42 3.03 26.96
N THR A 216 13.54 2.27 25.88
CA THR A 216 14.02 0.88 25.95
C THR A 216 15.50 0.73 25.63
N GLY A 217 16.11 1.75 24.99
CA GLY A 217 17.48 1.71 24.47
C GLY A 217 17.68 0.74 23.28
N LYS A 218 16.63 0.04 22.84
CA LYS A 218 16.68 -0.90 21.74
C LYS A 218 16.63 -0.19 20.39
N ARG A 219 17.22 -0.79 19.36
CA ARG A 219 17.01 -0.38 17.97
C ARG A 219 15.66 -0.93 17.49
N ILE A 220 14.93 -0.12 16.75
CA ILE A 220 13.52 -0.40 16.43
C ILE A 220 13.27 -0.67 14.96
N ASP A 221 14.12 -0.20 14.06
CA ASP A 221 14.02 -0.35 12.61
C ASP A 221 14.87 -1.53 12.07
N THR A 222 14.99 -2.58 12.87
CA THR A 222 15.63 -3.84 12.45
C THR A 222 14.82 -4.53 11.36
N ASP A 223 15.50 -5.22 10.44
CA ASP A 223 14.84 -5.92 9.34
C ASP A 223 15.58 -7.22 9.01
N ASP A 224 14.82 -8.33 8.95
CA ASP A 224 15.28 -9.64 8.51
C ASP A 224 14.40 -10.11 7.35
N GLU A 225 15.01 -10.31 6.18
CA GLU A 225 14.31 -10.74 5.00
C GLU A 225 15.02 -11.92 4.35
N PHE A 226 14.25 -12.88 3.90
CA PHE A 226 14.76 -13.93 3.05
C PHE A 226 13.73 -14.33 1.99
N GLY A 227 14.21 -14.83 0.89
CA GLY A 227 13.32 -15.27 -0.15
C GLY A 227 14.04 -16.01 -1.26
N GLY A 228 13.24 -16.44 -2.21
CA GLY A 228 13.75 -17.13 -3.37
C GLY A 228 12.82 -17.01 -4.57
N ARG A 229 13.41 -17.18 -5.74
CA ARG A 229 12.73 -17.09 -7.01
C ARG A 229 13.13 -18.22 -7.94
N ILE A 230 12.13 -18.74 -8.66
CA ILE A 230 12.32 -19.70 -9.75
C ILE A 230 11.65 -19.10 -10.98
N ARG A 231 12.35 -19.13 -12.11
CA ARG A 231 11.77 -18.81 -13.42
C ARG A 231 12.14 -19.92 -14.39
N ALA A 232 11.16 -20.41 -15.14
CA ALA A 232 11.34 -21.43 -16.16
C ALA A 232 10.70 -20.97 -17.48
N ILE A 233 11.46 -20.95 -18.54
CA ILE A 233 10.97 -20.59 -19.88
C ILE A 233 11.05 -21.81 -20.77
N TRP A 234 9.93 -22.16 -21.38
CA TRP A 234 9.83 -23.28 -22.29
C TRP A 234 9.26 -22.84 -23.65
N LEU A 235 9.96 -23.23 -24.69
CA LEU A 235 9.60 -22.99 -26.11
C LEU A 235 9.24 -24.33 -26.75
N PRO A 236 8.02 -24.88 -26.54
CA PRO A 236 7.64 -26.18 -27.11
C PRO A 236 7.59 -26.16 -28.63
N LYS A 237 7.42 -24.99 -29.23
CA LYS A 237 7.48 -24.70 -30.67
C LYS A 237 8.12 -23.33 -30.87
N GLU A 238 8.62 -23.05 -32.07
CA GLU A 238 9.22 -21.74 -32.41
C GLU A 238 8.27 -20.56 -32.20
N ASN A 239 6.98 -20.78 -32.33
CA ASN A 239 5.94 -19.76 -32.20
C ASN A 239 5.16 -19.83 -30.86
N LEU A 240 5.58 -20.65 -29.91
CA LEU A 240 4.90 -20.79 -28.60
C LEU A 240 5.92 -20.69 -27.46
N LYS A 241 5.72 -19.75 -26.60
CA LYS A 241 6.52 -19.52 -25.38
C LYS A 241 5.62 -19.67 -24.14
N LEU A 242 6.11 -20.40 -23.16
CA LEU A 242 5.59 -20.43 -21.79
C LEU A 242 6.70 -19.92 -20.85
N ASP A 243 6.36 -18.98 -20.01
CA ASP A 243 7.28 -18.35 -19.06
C ASP A 243 6.63 -18.39 -17.66
N PHE A 244 7.11 -19.32 -16.85
CA PHE A 244 6.59 -19.58 -15.51
C PHE A 244 7.48 -18.99 -14.44
N THR A 245 6.91 -18.31 -13.46
CA THR A 245 7.61 -17.70 -12.33
C THR A 245 6.98 -18.06 -11.01
N VAL A 246 7.81 -18.32 -10.01
CA VAL A 246 7.41 -18.44 -8.60
C VAL A 246 8.37 -17.59 -7.79
N ASN A 247 7.85 -16.75 -6.93
CA ASN A 247 8.63 -15.91 -6.03
C ASN A 247 8.03 -15.96 -4.63
N TYR A 248 8.86 -16.24 -3.63
CA TYR A 248 8.48 -16.20 -2.22
C TYR A 248 9.41 -15.27 -1.45
N GLU A 249 8.83 -14.47 -0.57
CA GLU A 249 9.55 -13.56 0.33
C GLU A 249 8.93 -13.60 1.73
N TYR A 250 9.77 -13.74 2.73
CA TYR A 250 9.45 -13.51 4.13
C TYR A 250 10.14 -12.26 4.61
N THR A 251 9.42 -11.42 5.34
CA THR A 251 9.92 -10.20 6.00
C THR A 251 9.53 -10.22 7.46
N ASN A 252 10.49 -9.90 8.34
CA ASN A 252 10.27 -9.61 9.76
C ASN A 252 10.96 -8.30 10.08
N GLN A 253 10.18 -7.25 10.18
CA GLN A 253 10.63 -5.87 10.27
C GLN A 253 10.18 -5.28 11.61
N GLY A 254 11.06 -4.57 12.31
CA GLY A 254 10.70 -3.60 13.33
C GLY A 254 9.99 -2.43 12.67
N GLY A 255 10.13 -1.24 13.19
CA GLY A 255 9.67 -0.09 12.43
C GLY A 255 9.06 1.02 13.22
N TYR A 256 8.47 1.95 12.47
CA TYR A 256 7.78 3.12 12.98
C TYR A 256 8.67 4.02 13.85
N PRO A 257 9.82 4.50 13.30
CA PRO A 257 10.72 5.40 14.01
C PRO A 257 10.14 6.82 14.04
N TYR A 258 8.96 6.97 14.64
CA TYR A 258 8.28 8.25 14.78
C TYR A 258 8.78 8.96 16.02
N GLU A 259 9.19 10.20 15.87
CA GLU A 259 9.63 11.06 16.96
C GLU A 259 8.57 12.12 17.28
N TYR A 260 8.49 12.51 18.54
CA TYR A 260 7.64 13.59 18.98
C TYR A 260 8.27 14.94 18.56
N THR A 261 7.52 15.75 17.81
CA THR A 261 8.03 17.01 17.25
C THR A 261 7.59 18.27 18.00
N GLY A 262 6.69 18.17 18.97
CA GLY A 262 6.24 19.30 19.77
C GLY A 262 4.84 19.13 20.34
N LYS A 263 4.31 20.18 20.92
CA LYS A 263 2.98 20.23 21.53
C LYS A 263 1.88 20.01 20.51
N VAL A 264 0.88 19.22 20.90
CA VAL A 264 -0.45 19.26 20.34
C VAL A 264 -1.27 20.26 21.15
N GLU A 265 -2.07 21.08 20.48
CA GLU A 265 -2.90 22.10 21.15
C GLU A 265 -3.82 21.46 22.19
N GLY A 266 -3.69 21.88 23.46
CA GLY A 266 -4.47 21.35 24.59
C GLY A 266 -3.81 20.20 25.36
N GLU A 267 -2.65 19.70 24.98
CA GLU A 267 -1.88 18.71 25.75
C GLU A 267 -0.85 19.35 26.68
N GLU A 268 -0.44 18.57 27.71
CA GLU A 268 0.66 18.95 28.59
C GLU A 268 2.00 19.05 27.85
N ASP A 269 2.93 19.83 28.41
CA ASP A 269 4.26 20.04 27.84
C ASP A 269 5.12 18.78 28.01
N ARG A 270 5.40 18.10 26.91
CA ARG A 270 6.27 16.93 26.84
C ARG A 270 7.63 17.28 26.24
N ALA A 271 8.16 18.46 26.61
CA ALA A 271 9.40 18.98 26.05
C ALA A 271 10.59 18.00 26.13
N GLU A 272 10.61 17.13 27.13
CA GLU A 272 11.65 16.12 27.30
C GLU A 272 11.68 15.04 26.20
N TYR A 273 10.56 14.84 25.48
CA TYR A 273 10.45 13.86 24.39
C TYR A 273 10.61 14.45 22.98
N ILE A 274 10.72 15.78 22.88
CA ILE A 274 10.92 16.44 21.56
C ILE A 274 12.21 15.90 20.91
N GLY A 275 12.09 15.46 19.65
CA GLY A 275 13.18 14.86 18.89
C GLY A 275 13.58 13.46 19.35
N LYS A 276 12.74 12.80 20.16
CA LYS A 276 12.96 11.43 20.62
C LYS A 276 11.87 10.49 20.14
N ILE A 277 12.28 9.26 19.89
CA ILE A 277 11.39 8.11 19.71
C ILE A 277 11.21 7.48 21.08
N ALA A 278 9.99 7.50 21.63
CA ALA A 278 9.76 7.15 23.04
C ALA A 278 8.41 6.44 23.23
N TYR A 279 8.17 5.36 22.49
CA TYR A 279 6.96 4.55 22.66
C TYR A 279 7.23 3.31 23.51
N ASN A 280 6.21 2.86 24.27
CA ASN A 280 6.34 1.81 25.26
C ASN A 280 6.02 0.41 24.71
N ASN A 281 5.13 0.29 23.74
CA ASN A 281 4.72 -0.99 23.15
C ASN A 281 5.55 -1.34 21.91
N GLU A 282 5.76 -2.62 21.65
CA GLU A 282 6.56 -3.11 20.53
C GLU A 282 5.82 -2.94 19.21
N CYS A 283 6.42 -2.16 18.27
CA CYS A 283 5.96 -2.03 16.91
C CYS A 283 6.70 -3.00 15.99
N GLY A 284 6.01 -3.49 14.96
CA GLY A 284 6.64 -4.37 13.99
C GLY A 284 5.71 -4.82 12.88
N TYR A 285 6.32 -5.39 11.85
CA TYR A 285 5.61 -5.90 10.68
C TYR A 285 6.22 -7.21 10.21
N LYS A 286 5.35 -8.21 9.99
CA LYS A 286 5.74 -9.52 9.45
C LYS A 286 4.93 -9.79 8.20
N ARG A 287 5.57 -10.32 7.15
CA ARG A 287 4.92 -10.61 5.88
C ARG A 287 5.42 -11.93 5.28
N ASN A 288 4.48 -12.72 4.77
CA ASN A 288 4.72 -13.80 3.82
C ASN A 288 4.09 -13.39 2.49
N LEU A 289 4.87 -13.33 1.44
CA LEU A 289 4.44 -12.95 0.10
C LEU A 289 4.85 -14.03 -0.89
N LEU A 290 3.85 -14.66 -1.52
CA LEU A 290 4.06 -15.59 -2.63
C LEU A 290 3.42 -15.00 -3.88
N ASN A 291 4.20 -14.87 -4.95
CA ASN A 291 3.73 -14.50 -6.27
C ASN A 291 4.05 -15.61 -7.25
N THR A 292 3.07 -16.04 -8.01
CA THR A 292 3.27 -16.98 -9.11
C THR A 292 2.68 -16.41 -10.39
N GLY A 293 3.26 -16.75 -11.52
CA GLY A 293 2.78 -16.30 -12.80
C GLY A 293 3.11 -17.23 -13.92
N LEU A 294 2.21 -17.26 -14.89
CA LEU A 294 2.38 -17.97 -16.16
C LEU A 294 2.07 -17.00 -17.30
N ASN A 295 3.10 -16.68 -18.09
CA ASN A 295 2.93 -15.94 -19.32
C ASN A 295 2.98 -16.94 -20.49
N LEU A 296 1.90 -17.02 -21.26
CA LEU A 296 1.83 -17.76 -22.50
C LEU A 296 1.83 -16.75 -23.66
N GLU A 297 2.70 -16.94 -24.65
CA GLU A 297 2.71 -16.17 -25.87
C GLU A 297 2.70 -17.11 -27.09
N HIS A 298 1.72 -16.91 -27.97
CA HIS A 298 1.64 -17.59 -29.24
C HIS A 298 1.72 -16.59 -30.39
N GLN A 299 2.72 -16.76 -31.24
CA GLN A 299 2.94 -15.93 -32.41
C GLN A 299 2.30 -16.56 -33.65
N ALA A 300 1.08 -16.14 -33.98
CA ALA A 300 0.43 -16.49 -35.23
C ALA A 300 1.04 -15.66 -36.39
N GLU A 301 0.63 -15.95 -37.62
CA GLU A 301 1.14 -15.26 -38.81
C GLU A 301 0.87 -13.74 -38.78
N ASN A 302 -0.35 -13.33 -38.41
CA ASN A 302 -0.83 -11.95 -38.48
C ASN A 302 -1.00 -11.26 -37.13
N PHE A 303 -0.99 -11.99 -36.03
CA PHE A 303 -1.20 -11.47 -34.68
C PHE A 303 -0.36 -12.23 -33.65
N ILE A 304 -0.31 -11.70 -32.45
CA ILE A 304 0.28 -12.32 -31.28
C ILE A 304 -0.83 -12.46 -30.24
N LEU A 305 -1.02 -13.68 -29.73
CA LEU A 305 -1.88 -13.98 -28.59
C LEU A 305 -1.03 -14.12 -27.35
N SER A 306 -1.39 -13.40 -26.30
CA SER A 306 -0.76 -13.53 -24.97
C SER A 306 -1.82 -13.82 -23.93
N SER A 307 -1.54 -14.74 -22.99
CA SER A 307 -2.30 -14.97 -21.77
C SER A 307 -1.37 -14.84 -20.58
N VAL A 308 -1.77 -14.07 -19.59
CA VAL A 308 -1.01 -13.80 -18.37
C VAL A 308 -1.87 -14.17 -17.18
N THR A 309 -1.56 -15.31 -16.56
CA THR A 309 -2.20 -15.77 -15.32
C THR A 309 -1.31 -15.43 -14.14
N GLY A 310 -1.84 -14.77 -13.13
CA GLY A 310 -1.15 -14.41 -11.90
C GLY A 310 -1.88 -14.93 -10.67
N PHE A 311 -1.14 -15.44 -9.70
CA PHE A 311 -1.66 -15.72 -8.36
C PHE A 311 -0.75 -15.08 -7.32
N GLN A 312 -1.33 -14.28 -6.43
CA GLN A 312 -0.65 -13.65 -5.29
C GLN A 312 -1.28 -14.12 -3.99
N TYR A 313 -0.45 -14.56 -3.05
CA TYR A 313 -0.82 -14.81 -1.67
C TYR A 313 -0.01 -13.90 -0.76
N LEU A 314 -0.71 -13.14 0.05
CA LEU A 314 -0.14 -12.25 1.06
C LEU A 314 -0.74 -12.59 2.42
N TYR A 315 0.11 -12.87 3.39
CA TYR A 315 -0.27 -12.93 4.79
C TYR A 315 0.66 -12.02 5.57
N ASP A 316 0.09 -11.00 6.20
CA ASP A 316 0.87 -10.06 6.99
C ASP A 316 0.26 -9.79 8.37
N GLN A 317 1.09 -9.28 9.26
CA GLN A 317 0.73 -8.83 10.58
C GLN A 317 1.52 -7.60 10.95
N MET A 318 0.82 -6.54 11.28
CA MET A 318 1.34 -5.32 11.89
C MET A 318 0.94 -5.27 13.35
N ASN A 319 1.89 -4.96 14.23
CA ASN A 319 1.65 -4.54 15.60
C ASN A 319 2.10 -3.08 15.72
N LEU A 320 1.31 -2.26 16.35
CA LEU A 320 1.56 -0.83 16.43
C LEU A 320 1.19 -0.30 17.81
N ASP A 321 2.10 0.43 18.42
CA ASP A 321 1.81 1.42 19.45
C ASP A 321 1.20 2.62 18.75
N GLN A 322 -0.11 2.80 18.86
CA GLN A 322 -0.83 3.73 17.99
C GLN A 322 -0.66 5.19 18.44
N ASP A 323 -0.35 5.42 19.69
CA ASP A 323 -0.11 6.76 20.20
C ASP A 323 1.36 7.21 20.08
N PHE A 324 2.30 6.27 19.83
CA PHE A 324 3.74 6.50 19.71
C PHE A 324 4.36 7.27 20.86
N THR A 325 3.83 7.09 22.08
CA THR A 325 4.27 7.79 23.29
C THR A 325 4.74 6.83 24.38
N GLU A 326 5.22 7.40 25.48
CA GLU A 326 5.59 6.64 26.69
C GLU A 326 4.37 6.19 27.51
N GLN A 327 3.17 6.65 27.18
CA GLN A 327 1.93 6.29 27.85
C GLN A 327 1.36 5.01 27.23
N ASP A 328 0.72 4.20 28.06
CA ASP A 328 0.07 2.96 27.63
C ASP A 328 -1.38 3.24 27.24
N LEU A 329 -1.58 4.04 26.15
CA LEU A 329 -2.91 4.47 25.74
C LEU A 329 -3.62 3.40 24.94
N TYR A 330 -3.14 3.05 23.75
CA TYR A 330 -3.78 2.03 22.93
C TYR A 330 -2.85 1.41 21.90
N THR A 331 -3.07 0.14 21.68
CA THR A 331 -2.34 -0.65 20.69
C THR A 331 -3.26 -1.13 19.58
N MET A 332 -2.72 -1.27 18.39
CA MET A 332 -3.42 -1.83 17.23
C MET A 332 -2.65 -3.03 16.69
N MET A 333 -3.36 -4.12 16.45
CA MET A 333 -2.86 -5.23 15.66
C MET A 333 -3.68 -5.31 14.37
N GLN A 334 -3.03 -5.45 13.22
CA GLN A 334 -3.72 -5.70 11.96
C GLN A 334 -3.12 -6.94 11.30
N LYS A 335 -3.95 -7.95 11.07
CA LYS A 335 -3.62 -9.14 10.29
C LYS A 335 -4.40 -9.15 9.00
N GLN A 336 -3.73 -9.36 7.88
CA GLN A 336 -4.38 -9.50 6.58
C GLN A 336 -4.04 -10.85 5.96
N ASN A 337 -5.02 -11.43 5.30
CA ASN A 337 -4.89 -12.62 4.47
C ASN A 337 -5.52 -12.31 3.12
N SER A 338 -4.68 -12.10 2.12
CA SER A 338 -5.10 -11.76 0.77
C SER A 338 -4.70 -12.87 -0.19
N LYS A 339 -5.65 -13.30 -1.03
CA LYS A 339 -5.42 -14.21 -2.15
C LYS A 339 -6.00 -13.55 -3.39
N THR A 340 -5.19 -13.38 -4.41
CA THR A 340 -5.63 -12.75 -5.67
C THR A 340 -5.30 -13.66 -6.84
N LEU A 341 -6.30 -13.97 -7.64
CA LEU A 341 -6.15 -14.63 -8.92
C LEU A 341 -6.45 -13.62 -10.02
N SER A 342 -5.54 -13.45 -10.97
CA SER A 342 -5.69 -12.55 -12.11
C SER A 342 -5.46 -13.27 -13.42
N GLU A 343 -6.20 -12.87 -14.45
CA GLU A 343 -6.03 -13.36 -15.81
C GLU A 343 -6.17 -12.20 -16.80
N GLU A 344 -5.32 -12.22 -17.80
CA GLU A 344 -5.35 -11.27 -18.89
C GLU A 344 -5.07 -11.96 -20.21
N ILE A 345 -5.99 -11.83 -21.19
CA ILE A 345 -5.85 -12.36 -22.54
C ILE A 345 -5.79 -11.18 -23.50
N VAL A 346 -4.72 -11.12 -24.27
CA VAL A 346 -4.43 -10.01 -25.21
C VAL A 346 -4.14 -10.55 -26.58
N LEU A 347 -4.81 -9.97 -27.56
CA LEU A 347 -4.50 -10.12 -28.97
C LEU A 347 -3.90 -8.80 -29.47
N LYS A 348 -2.77 -8.86 -30.18
CA LYS A 348 -2.17 -7.67 -30.80
C LYS A 348 -1.67 -7.97 -32.21
N SER A 349 -1.69 -6.94 -33.05
CA SER A 349 -1.10 -7.02 -34.39
C SER A 349 0.43 -7.19 -34.32
N LYS A 350 1.03 -7.72 -35.34
CA LYS A 350 2.49 -7.71 -35.51
C LYS A 350 3.00 -6.26 -35.58
N PRO A 351 4.23 -5.98 -35.06
CA PRO A 351 4.84 -4.65 -35.15
C PRO A 351 5.15 -4.24 -36.61
N GLY A 352 5.37 -2.94 -36.85
CA GLY A 352 5.77 -2.42 -38.16
C GLY A 352 4.65 -2.31 -39.19
N ARG A 353 3.40 -2.58 -38.83
CA ARG A 353 2.25 -2.41 -39.73
C ARG A 353 1.72 -0.97 -39.68
N ARG A 354 1.11 -0.49 -40.77
CA ARG A 354 0.48 0.82 -40.81
C ARG A 354 -0.68 0.95 -39.83
N TRP A 355 -1.48 -0.10 -39.66
CA TRP A 355 -2.46 -0.22 -38.60
C TRP A 355 -2.01 -1.26 -37.57
N GLN A 356 -1.73 -0.77 -36.36
CA GLN A 356 -1.38 -1.58 -35.21
C GLN A 356 -2.53 -1.51 -34.22
N TRP A 357 -2.86 -2.64 -33.63
CA TRP A 357 -3.94 -2.73 -32.67
C TRP A 357 -3.61 -3.70 -31.54
N THR A 358 -4.22 -3.45 -30.39
CA THR A 358 -4.18 -4.31 -29.21
C THR A 358 -5.59 -4.38 -28.66
N THR A 359 -6.12 -5.58 -28.50
CA THR A 359 -7.44 -5.86 -27.91
C THR A 359 -7.28 -6.91 -26.85
N GLY A 360 -7.97 -6.73 -25.72
CA GLY A 360 -7.89 -7.74 -24.66
C GLY A 360 -9.05 -7.69 -23.69
N ILE A 361 -9.07 -8.73 -22.90
CA ILE A 361 -9.92 -8.87 -21.72
C ILE A 361 -9.00 -9.08 -20.51
N SER A 362 -9.37 -8.56 -19.36
CA SER A 362 -8.65 -8.81 -18.12
C SER A 362 -9.63 -8.89 -16.96
N GLY A 363 -9.22 -9.58 -15.89
CA GLY A 363 -9.99 -9.62 -14.67
C GLY A 363 -9.17 -10.17 -13.52
N PHE A 364 -9.63 -9.90 -12.31
CA PHE A 364 -9.11 -10.56 -11.12
C PHE A 364 -10.21 -10.74 -10.08
N TYR A 365 -9.98 -11.70 -9.21
CA TYR A 365 -10.73 -11.85 -7.99
C TYR A 365 -9.78 -11.85 -6.81
N GLN A 366 -10.05 -10.99 -5.83
CA GLN A 366 -9.30 -10.89 -4.59
C GLN A 366 -10.17 -11.30 -3.41
N TRP A 367 -9.68 -12.23 -2.60
CA TRP A 367 -10.20 -12.55 -1.27
C TRP A 367 -9.33 -11.83 -0.26
N LEU A 368 -9.85 -10.83 0.41
CA LEU A 368 -9.12 -10.09 1.44
C LEU A 368 -9.89 -10.18 2.75
N GLY A 369 -9.30 -10.85 3.73
CA GLY A 369 -9.75 -10.87 5.11
C GLY A 369 -8.82 -10.06 5.99
N THR A 370 -9.36 -9.18 6.82
CA THR A 370 -8.63 -8.33 7.76
C THR A 370 -9.15 -8.56 9.17
N ASN A 371 -8.24 -8.81 10.11
CA ASN A 371 -8.53 -8.80 11.55
C ASN A 371 -7.71 -7.66 12.18
N ALA A 372 -8.39 -6.65 12.69
CA ALA A 372 -7.77 -5.41 13.16
C ALA A 372 -8.33 -4.97 14.52
N PRO A 373 -8.07 -5.74 15.61
CA PRO A 373 -8.45 -5.32 16.95
C PRO A 373 -7.62 -4.11 17.40
N VAL A 374 -8.30 -3.19 18.10
CA VAL A 374 -7.71 -2.07 18.84
C VAL A 374 -7.94 -2.33 20.32
N THR A 375 -6.93 -2.15 21.16
CA THR A 375 -7.07 -2.33 22.61
C THR A 375 -6.65 -1.05 23.31
N PHE A 376 -7.60 -0.40 24.00
CA PHE A 376 -7.24 0.62 24.97
C PHE A 376 -6.58 -0.06 26.17
N GLN A 377 -5.41 0.39 26.53
CA GLN A 377 -4.61 -0.11 27.64
C GLN A 377 -4.95 0.68 28.93
N ALA A 378 -4.22 0.44 30.01
CA ALA A 378 -4.57 0.99 31.30
C ALA A 378 -4.65 2.54 31.33
N ASP A 379 -3.70 3.23 30.75
CA ASP A 379 -3.73 4.69 30.66
C ASP A 379 -4.83 5.17 29.72
N GLY A 380 -5.10 4.40 28.66
CA GLY A 380 -6.16 4.68 27.71
C GLY A 380 -7.55 4.57 28.33
N VAL A 381 -7.82 3.53 29.14
CA VAL A 381 -9.07 3.41 29.89
C VAL A 381 -9.22 4.55 30.91
N ASN A 382 -8.13 4.88 31.61
CA ASN A 382 -8.13 6.03 32.55
C ASN A 382 -8.41 7.35 31.84
N TRP A 383 -7.80 7.56 30.68
CA TRP A 383 -8.05 8.75 29.84
C TRP A 383 -9.50 8.85 29.38
N LEU A 384 -10.11 7.74 28.94
CA LEU A 384 -11.53 7.69 28.59
C LEU A 384 -12.41 8.05 29.79
N ASN A 385 -12.15 7.44 30.95
CA ASN A 385 -12.88 7.71 32.18
C ASN A 385 -12.79 9.18 32.61
N GLN A 386 -11.58 9.77 32.58
CA GLN A 386 -11.38 11.19 32.88
C GLN A 386 -12.11 12.09 31.89
N THR A 387 -12.06 11.77 30.60
CA THR A 387 -12.70 12.55 29.55
C THR A 387 -14.23 12.55 29.71
N ILE A 388 -14.83 11.37 29.91
CA ILE A 388 -16.27 11.22 30.16
C ILE A 388 -16.69 12.03 31.36
N ASN A 389 -16.01 11.85 32.50
CA ASN A 389 -16.36 12.50 33.77
C ASN A 389 -16.13 14.01 33.73
N THR A 390 -15.06 14.49 33.15
CA THR A 390 -14.76 15.91 33.00
C THR A 390 -15.83 16.59 32.13
N ASN A 391 -16.18 16.00 31.01
CA ASN A 391 -17.17 16.55 30.10
C ASN A 391 -18.57 16.56 30.75
N ALA A 392 -19.00 15.47 31.38
CA ALA A 392 -20.28 15.39 32.07
C ALA A 392 -20.38 16.41 33.22
N ASN A 393 -19.33 16.48 34.07
CA ASN A 393 -19.32 17.40 35.23
C ASN A 393 -19.28 18.87 34.84
N ARG A 394 -18.81 19.23 33.63
CA ARG A 394 -18.85 20.60 33.11
C ARG A 394 -20.30 21.13 32.98
N TYR A 395 -21.22 20.27 32.66
CA TYR A 395 -22.64 20.63 32.42
C TYR A 395 -23.52 20.35 33.64
N MET A 396 -23.00 19.76 34.73
CA MET A 396 -23.77 19.48 35.93
C MET A 396 -24.23 20.77 36.62
N PRO A 397 -25.54 20.91 36.93
CA PRO A 397 -26.06 22.11 37.56
C PRO A 397 -25.61 22.25 39.02
N GLN A 398 -25.58 23.50 39.48
CA GLN A 398 -25.46 23.82 40.88
C GLN A 398 -26.79 24.39 41.36
N ILE A 399 -27.34 23.84 42.44
CA ILE A 399 -28.64 24.26 43.02
C ILE A 399 -28.39 25.14 44.22
N GLN A 400 -28.97 26.31 44.24
CA GLN A 400 -28.93 27.22 45.40
C GLN A 400 -30.07 26.89 46.37
N MET A 401 -29.74 26.65 47.64
CA MET A 401 -30.66 26.30 48.71
C MET A 401 -30.46 27.27 49.88
N GLY A 402 -30.93 28.49 49.73
CA GLY A 402 -30.72 29.58 50.72
C GLY A 402 -29.21 29.89 50.86
N PRO A 403 -28.63 29.81 52.09
CA PRO A 403 -27.22 30.07 52.32
C PRO A 403 -26.30 28.91 51.85
N MET A 404 -26.87 27.78 51.49
CA MET A 404 -26.13 26.59 50.99
C MET A 404 -26.35 26.43 49.50
N SER A 405 -25.41 25.75 48.85
CA SER A 405 -25.57 25.29 47.47
C SER A 405 -25.17 23.81 47.36
N MET A 406 -25.79 23.10 46.42
CA MET A 406 -25.45 21.72 46.13
C MET A 406 -24.93 21.64 44.70
N LYS A 407 -23.70 21.13 44.53
CA LYS A 407 -23.08 20.84 43.24
C LYS A 407 -23.19 19.36 42.99
N PHE A 408 -23.77 18.96 41.85
CA PHE A 408 -23.80 17.55 41.45
C PHE A 408 -22.45 17.11 40.96
N GLN A 409 -22.11 15.88 41.30
CA GLN A 409 -20.89 15.20 40.84
C GLN A 409 -21.25 13.89 40.18
N PHE A 410 -21.02 13.84 38.90
CA PHE A 410 -21.20 12.67 38.04
C PHE A 410 -19.93 11.83 38.06
N SER A 411 -20.09 10.52 38.21
CA SER A 411 -19.00 9.56 38.06
C SER A 411 -19.48 8.35 37.27
N ASP A 412 -18.86 8.11 36.12
CA ASP A 412 -19.06 6.91 35.32
C ASP A 412 -17.69 6.37 34.89
N GLN A 413 -17.41 5.10 35.20
CA GLN A 413 -16.11 4.49 35.08
C GLN A 413 -16.22 3.20 34.27
N ILE A 414 -15.54 3.12 33.14
CA ILE A 414 -15.29 1.84 32.46
C ILE A 414 -14.42 0.99 33.36
N ASN A 415 -14.87 -0.21 33.68
CA ASN A 415 -14.17 -1.11 34.59
C ASN A 415 -13.08 -1.91 33.88
N GLY A 416 -12.01 -2.20 34.61
CA GLY A 416 -10.88 -2.97 34.11
C GLY A 416 -9.72 -2.10 33.61
N SER A 417 -8.61 -2.75 33.29
CA SER A 417 -7.38 -2.13 32.84
C SER A 417 -7.19 -2.18 31.32
N GLN A 418 -8.10 -2.81 30.61
CA GLN A 418 -8.07 -2.94 29.14
C GLN A 418 -9.47 -2.93 28.58
N LEU A 419 -9.64 -2.31 27.42
CA LEU A 419 -10.88 -2.32 26.66
C LEU A 419 -10.57 -2.77 25.23
N PRO A 420 -10.78 -4.06 24.89
CA PRO A 420 -10.58 -4.57 23.55
C PRO A 420 -11.77 -4.25 22.64
N ILE A 421 -11.48 -3.68 21.48
CA ILE A 421 -12.42 -3.48 20.38
C ILE A 421 -12.05 -4.47 19.28
N ASN A 422 -12.91 -5.43 19.00
CA ASN A 422 -12.69 -6.42 17.96
C ASN A 422 -13.07 -5.88 16.59
N GLY A 423 -12.37 -6.31 15.53
CA GLY A 423 -12.69 -5.93 14.17
C GLY A 423 -12.32 -7.02 13.18
N ARG A 424 -13.33 -7.62 12.52
CA ARG A 424 -13.15 -8.61 11.45
C ARG A 424 -13.87 -8.13 10.21
N PHE A 425 -13.12 -8.09 9.10
CA PHE A 425 -13.61 -7.54 7.85
C PHE A 425 -13.21 -8.47 6.70
N ASP A 426 -14.19 -8.88 5.88
CA ASP A 426 -13.93 -9.53 4.60
C ASP A 426 -14.30 -8.53 3.49
N THR A 427 -13.32 -8.18 2.65
CA THR A 427 -13.49 -7.19 1.56
C THR A 427 -13.12 -7.81 0.21
N PRO A 428 -13.89 -8.79 -0.30
CA PRO A 428 -13.61 -9.36 -1.60
C PRO A 428 -13.89 -8.36 -2.72
N ILE A 429 -13.06 -8.41 -3.77
CA ILE A 429 -13.15 -7.54 -4.94
C ILE A 429 -13.17 -8.41 -6.19
N LEU A 430 -14.15 -8.18 -7.08
CA LEU A 430 -14.18 -8.71 -8.43
C LEU A 430 -13.96 -7.55 -9.40
N ASN A 431 -13.01 -7.70 -10.33
CA ASN A 431 -12.80 -6.78 -11.44
C ASN A 431 -12.85 -7.53 -12.76
N GLY A 432 -13.45 -6.92 -13.77
CA GLY A 432 -13.46 -7.42 -15.14
C GLY A 432 -13.42 -6.26 -16.12
N ALA A 433 -12.69 -6.40 -17.22
CA ALA A 433 -12.54 -5.33 -18.18
C ALA A 433 -12.37 -5.84 -19.61
N VAL A 434 -12.80 -5.02 -20.57
CA VAL A 434 -12.49 -5.16 -21.98
C VAL A 434 -11.81 -3.89 -22.47
N PHE A 435 -10.80 -4.02 -23.35
CA PHE A 435 -10.08 -2.87 -23.88
C PHE A 435 -9.66 -3.07 -25.32
N HIS A 436 -9.56 -1.95 -26.01
CA HIS A 436 -9.02 -1.86 -27.36
C HIS A 436 -8.22 -0.59 -27.55
N GLN A 437 -7.10 -0.68 -28.26
CA GLN A 437 -6.30 0.45 -28.70
C GLN A 437 -5.85 0.23 -30.13
N SER A 438 -6.03 1.21 -31.00
CA SER A 438 -5.54 1.24 -32.37
C SER A 438 -4.53 2.39 -32.53
N THR A 439 -3.46 2.12 -33.28
CA THR A 439 -2.51 3.13 -33.73
C THR A 439 -2.42 3.08 -35.26
N PHE A 440 -2.72 4.18 -35.89
CA PHE A 440 -2.64 4.37 -37.34
C PHE A 440 -1.36 5.16 -37.65
N ASN A 441 -0.38 4.49 -38.25
CA ASN A 441 0.88 5.08 -38.68
C ASN A 441 0.71 5.67 -40.09
N ASP A 442 1.52 6.67 -40.42
CA ASP A 442 1.51 7.39 -41.72
C ASP A 442 0.11 7.89 -42.07
N LEU A 443 -0.50 8.57 -41.07
CA LEU A 443 -1.86 9.08 -41.17
C LEU A 443 -1.98 10.08 -42.36
N PHE A 444 -3.04 9.92 -43.14
CA PHE A 444 -3.28 10.71 -44.38
C PHE A 444 -2.13 10.64 -45.40
N GLY A 445 -1.26 9.63 -45.32
CA GLY A 445 -0.09 9.50 -46.18
C GLY A 445 1.11 10.35 -45.77
N LEU A 446 1.03 11.02 -44.62
CA LEU A 446 2.13 11.76 -44.02
C LEU A 446 3.03 10.79 -43.23
N GLU A 447 4.20 10.53 -43.80
CA GLU A 447 5.19 9.62 -43.18
C GLU A 447 5.59 10.12 -41.77
N GLY A 448 5.60 9.23 -40.80
CA GLY A 448 5.95 9.52 -39.43
C GLY A 448 4.79 10.07 -38.57
N LEU A 449 3.66 10.48 -39.15
CA LEU A 449 2.50 10.94 -38.38
C LEU A 449 1.65 9.75 -37.92
N SER A 450 1.43 9.63 -36.61
CA SER A 450 0.66 8.52 -36.03
C SER A 450 -0.45 9.01 -35.13
N LEU A 451 -1.64 8.41 -35.23
CA LEU A 451 -2.78 8.62 -34.34
C LEU A 451 -3.03 7.35 -33.53
N THR A 452 -3.03 7.48 -32.22
CA THR A 452 -3.42 6.43 -31.30
C THR A 452 -4.76 6.78 -30.67
N ALA A 453 -5.74 5.85 -30.73
CA ALA A 453 -7.02 5.93 -30.05
C ALA A 453 -7.29 4.64 -29.29
N GLY A 454 -7.72 4.74 -28.05
CA GLY A 454 -7.99 3.59 -27.22
C GLY A 454 -9.15 3.82 -26.24
N LEU A 455 -9.78 2.73 -25.86
CA LEU A 455 -10.91 2.70 -24.93
C LEU A 455 -10.86 1.45 -24.08
N ARG A 456 -11.17 1.60 -22.80
CA ARG A 456 -11.37 0.50 -21.85
C ARG A 456 -12.65 0.70 -21.09
N LEU A 457 -13.39 -0.38 -20.91
CA LEU A 457 -14.53 -0.49 -20.02
C LEU A 457 -14.13 -1.40 -18.85
N ASP A 458 -14.14 -0.86 -17.66
CA ASP A 458 -13.76 -1.54 -16.43
C ASP A 458 -15.00 -1.67 -15.53
N TYR A 459 -15.35 -2.88 -15.11
CA TYR A 459 -16.39 -3.18 -14.13
C TYR A 459 -15.72 -3.63 -12.84
N GLU A 460 -16.20 -3.14 -11.70
CA GLU A 460 -15.72 -3.54 -10.39
C GLU A 460 -16.89 -3.73 -9.42
N SER A 461 -16.85 -4.85 -8.68
CA SER A 461 -17.78 -5.19 -7.61
C SER A 461 -17.03 -5.25 -6.29
N LEU A 462 -17.38 -4.34 -5.38
CA LEU A 462 -16.86 -4.22 -4.04
C LEU A 462 -17.85 -4.81 -3.04
N ARG A 463 -17.36 -5.61 -2.12
CA ARG A 463 -18.18 -6.15 -1.04
C ARG A 463 -17.47 -5.94 0.28
N LEU A 464 -18.25 -5.77 1.35
CA LEU A 464 -17.78 -5.73 2.72
C LEU A 464 -18.68 -6.62 3.56
N LYS A 465 -18.09 -7.57 4.27
CA LYS A 465 -18.70 -8.22 5.43
C LYS A 465 -17.93 -7.75 6.66
N TYR A 466 -18.64 -7.28 7.65
CA TYR A 466 -18.04 -6.76 8.87
C TYR A 466 -18.67 -7.41 10.10
N ASP A 467 -17.82 -7.59 11.12
CA ASP A 467 -18.16 -8.09 12.45
C ASP A 467 -17.19 -7.40 13.43
N THR A 468 -17.66 -6.35 14.07
CA THR A 468 -16.84 -5.49 14.93
C THR A 468 -17.65 -5.05 16.13
N GLY A 469 -17.00 -4.90 17.28
CA GLY A 469 -17.69 -4.48 18.49
C GLY A 469 -16.82 -4.56 19.73
N CYS A 470 -17.39 -4.10 20.82
CA CYS A 470 -16.80 -4.16 22.15
C CYS A 470 -17.85 -4.55 23.20
N GLU A 471 -17.39 -5.25 24.21
CA GLU A 471 -18.16 -5.60 25.39
C GLU A 471 -17.37 -5.10 26.60
N PHE A 472 -18.02 -4.38 27.48
CA PHE A 472 -17.40 -3.83 28.68
C PHE A 472 -18.43 -3.63 29.79
N THR A 473 -17.95 -3.52 31.02
CA THR A 473 -18.76 -3.10 32.15
C THR A 473 -18.36 -1.70 32.57
N HIS A 474 -19.33 -0.90 33.02
CA HIS A 474 -19.05 0.40 33.61
C HIS A 474 -19.85 0.58 34.91
N THR A 475 -19.34 1.45 35.78
CA THR A 475 -19.96 1.73 37.09
C THR A 475 -20.26 3.19 37.19
N TYR A 476 -21.54 3.49 37.35
CA TYR A 476 -22.07 4.83 37.47
C TYR A 476 -22.52 5.15 38.91
N SER A 477 -22.30 6.39 39.33
CA SER A 477 -22.87 6.98 40.56
C SER A 477 -23.09 8.47 40.40
N LEU A 478 -24.04 9.01 41.17
CA LEU A 478 -24.33 10.43 41.25
C LEU A 478 -24.34 10.88 42.71
N SER A 479 -23.56 11.88 43.02
CA SER A 479 -23.57 12.51 44.35
C SER A 479 -23.85 14.01 44.26
N GLY A 480 -24.24 14.60 45.38
CA GLY A 480 -24.38 16.03 45.57
C GLY A 480 -23.44 16.51 46.66
N VAL A 481 -22.60 17.51 46.38
CA VAL A 481 -21.71 18.12 47.36
C VAL A 481 -22.32 19.42 47.90
N LEU A 482 -22.69 19.43 49.20
CA LEU A 482 -23.23 20.59 49.89
C LEU A 482 -22.13 21.58 50.27
N GLN A 483 -22.23 22.81 49.75
CA GLN A 483 -21.35 23.92 50.08
C GLN A 483 -22.04 24.90 51.05
N PRO A 484 -21.32 25.49 52.08
CA PRO A 484 -19.89 25.38 52.33
C PRO A 484 -19.46 24.18 53.19
N LEU A 485 -20.37 23.29 53.58
CA LEU A 485 -20.08 22.16 54.47
C LEU A 485 -19.16 21.09 53.88
N ASN A 486 -18.98 21.12 52.58
CA ASN A 486 -18.21 20.12 51.81
C ASN A 486 -18.66 18.67 52.09
N LYS A 487 -19.98 18.49 52.38
CA LYS A 487 -20.56 17.19 52.71
C LYS A 487 -21.14 16.55 51.45
N GLU A 488 -20.65 15.37 51.12
CA GLU A 488 -21.15 14.56 50.03
C GLU A 488 -22.40 13.79 50.43
N ILE A 489 -23.38 13.76 49.57
CA ILE A 489 -24.65 13.01 49.72
C ILE A 489 -24.79 12.15 48.48
N SER A 490 -24.83 10.83 48.65
CA SER A 490 -25.14 9.92 47.58
C SER A 490 -26.58 10.06 47.14
N MET A 491 -26.79 10.37 45.87
CA MET A 491 -28.13 10.46 45.26
C MET A 491 -28.46 9.17 44.49
N ILE A 492 -27.48 8.65 43.79
CA ILE A 492 -27.52 7.35 43.14
C ILE A 492 -26.28 6.62 43.61
N PRO A 493 -26.43 5.53 44.39
CA PRO A 493 -25.29 4.70 44.77
C PRO A 493 -24.68 4.03 43.55
N GLU A 494 -23.46 3.56 43.68
CA GLU A 494 -22.74 2.85 42.59
C GLU A 494 -23.60 1.72 42.01
N GLN A 495 -23.78 1.73 40.70
CA GLN A 495 -24.47 0.73 39.92
C GLN A 495 -23.60 0.30 38.75
N SER A 496 -23.46 -1.00 38.52
CA SER A 496 -22.69 -1.55 37.43
C SER A 496 -23.62 -1.98 36.30
N PHE A 497 -23.21 -1.68 35.07
CA PHE A 497 -23.91 -2.00 33.84
C PHE A 497 -23.01 -2.81 32.93
N GLU A 498 -23.61 -3.67 32.10
CA GLU A 498 -22.95 -4.37 31.01
C GLU A 498 -23.38 -3.74 29.70
N SER A 499 -22.43 -3.16 28.96
CA SER A 499 -22.66 -2.55 27.66
C SER A 499 -22.06 -3.40 26.56
N ARG A 500 -22.81 -3.58 25.49
CA ARG A 500 -22.42 -4.34 24.32
C ARG A 500 -22.77 -3.57 23.06
N ASN A 501 -21.76 -3.19 22.30
CA ASN A 501 -21.93 -2.44 21.06
C ASN A 501 -21.34 -3.27 19.91
N ASN A 502 -22.18 -3.70 18.98
CA ASN A 502 -21.79 -4.57 17.87
C ASN A 502 -22.35 -4.08 16.54
N TYR A 503 -21.49 -4.04 15.55
CA TYR A 503 -21.86 -3.88 14.15
C TYR A 503 -21.58 -5.18 13.39
N GLN A 504 -22.61 -5.76 12.80
CA GLN A 504 -22.50 -6.94 11.96
C GLN A 504 -23.37 -6.79 10.73
N GLY A 505 -22.79 -7.04 9.55
CA GLY A 505 -23.55 -6.93 8.31
C GLY A 505 -22.75 -7.17 7.05
N LYS A 506 -23.41 -6.87 5.93
CA LYS A 506 -22.84 -6.99 4.59
C LYS A 506 -23.26 -5.79 3.76
N LEU A 507 -22.30 -5.23 3.03
CA LEU A 507 -22.51 -4.14 2.09
C LEU A 507 -21.96 -4.56 0.72
N SER A 508 -22.51 -3.97 -0.35
CA SER A 508 -22.03 -4.16 -1.71
C SER A 508 -22.17 -2.86 -2.50
N HIS A 509 -21.22 -2.64 -3.40
CA HIS A 509 -21.25 -1.52 -4.34
C HIS A 509 -20.56 -1.90 -5.63
N ASP A 510 -21.23 -1.63 -6.75
CA ASP A 510 -20.74 -1.93 -8.09
C ASP A 510 -20.61 -0.64 -8.88
N TYR A 511 -19.59 -0.56 -9.73
CA TYR A 511 -19.43 0.58 -10.62
C TYR A 511 -18.72 0.21 -11.91
N VAL A 512 -18.88 1.08 -12.92
CA VAL A 512 -18.27 0.96 -14.24
C VAL A 512 -17.44 2.21 -14.53
N GLN A 513 -16.25 2.02 -15.10
CA GLN A 513 -15.37 3.11 -15.51
C GLN A 513 -15.05 3.02 -17.00
N LEU A 514 -15.13 4.16 -17.68
CA LEU A 514 -14.74 4.32 -19.07
C LEU A 514 -13.42 5.10 -19.14
N LEU A 515 -12.39 4.52 -19.77
CA LEU A 515 -11.02 5.01 -19.78
C LEU A 515 -10.52 5.24 -21.21
N PRO A 516 -10.84 6.40 -21.81
CA PRO A 516 -10.39 6.75 -23.14
C PRO A 516 -8.92 7.22 -23.13
N LYS A 517 -8.28 7.06 -24.30
CA LYS A 517 -6.98 7.62 -24.66
C LYS A 517 -7.02 8.09 -26.10
N ILE A 518 -6.46 9.27 -26.35
CA ILE A 518 -6.16 9.75 -27.70
C ILE A 518 -4.76 10.37 -27.68
N ALA A 519 -3.96 10.12 -28.72
CA ALA A 519 -2.66 10.73 -28.87
C ALA A 519 -2.31 10.92 -30.35
N LEU A 520 -1.68 12.04 -30.65
CA LEU A 520 -1.10 12.32 -31.94
C LEU A 520 0.42 12.43 -31.76
N GLN A 521 1.17 11.75 -32.62
CA GLN A 521 2.64 11.69 -32.54
C GLN A 521 3.23 11.89 -33.93
N TYR A 522 4.32 12.63 -33.98
CA TYR A 522 5.13 12.77 -35.20
C TYR A 522 6.53 12.25 -34.93
N ASN A 523 6.94 11.23 -35.68
CA ASN A 523 8.26 10.61 -35.63
C ASN A 523 9.14 11.21 -36.74
N PHE A 524 10.22 11.89 -36.38
CA PHE A 524 11.20 12.44 -37.33
C PHE A 524 12.11 11.33 -37.88
N ASP A 525 12.43 10.34 -37.00
CA ASP A 525 13.22 9.16 -37.29
C ASP A 525 12.88 8.05 -36.26
N LYS A 526 13.64 6.94 -36.28
CA LYS A 526 13.39 5.79 -35.38
C LYS A 526 13.60 6.08 -33.88
N GLY A 527 14.10 7.24 -33.51
CA GLY A 527 14.42 7.57 -32.11
C GLY A 527 13.91 8.93 -31.62
N ASN A 528 13.50 9.78 -32.56
CA ASN A 528 13.11 11.16 -32.27
C ASN A 528 11.64 11.40 -32.60
N ASN A 529 10.88 11.90 -31.63
CA ASN A 529 9.46 12.22 -31.82
C ASN A 529 9.00 13.36 -30.95
N ILE A 530 7.85 13.92 -31.34
CA ILE A 530 7.03 14.80 -30.53
C ILE A 530 5.61 14.23 -30.48
N TYR A 531 4.90 14.47 -29.38
CA TYR A 531 3.55 13.97 -29.22
C TYR A 531 2.68 14.91 -28.40
N VAL A 532 1.37 14.78 -28.60
CA VAL A 532 0.34 15.31 -27.71
C VAL A 532 -0.61 14.18 -27.36
N SER A 533 -1.08 14.14 -26.11
CA SER A 533 -2.00 13.09 -25.66
C SER A 533 -3.01 13.59 -24.64
N ALA A 534 -4.18 12.94 -24.63
CA ALA A 534 -5.18 13.07 -23.59
C ALA A 534 -5.56 11.66 -23.11
N THR A 535 -5.42 11.41 -21.81
CA THR A 535 -5.67 10.10 -21.20
C THR A 535 -6.44 10.24 -19.91
N LYS A 536 -7.37 9.29 -19.66
CA LYS A 536 -8.07 9.17 -18.38
C LYS A 536 -7.54 7.98 -17.61
N GLY A 537 -7.30 8.18 -16.31
CA GLY A 537 -7.00 7.11 -15.38
C GLY A 537 -7.91 7.18 -14.16
N TYR A 538 -8.02 6.09 -13.43
CA TYR A 538 -8.77 6.07 -12.19
C TYR A 538 -8.05 5.27 -11.11
N ARG A 539 -8.41 5.57 -9.87
CA ARG A 539 -8.13 4.83 -8.67
C ARG A 539 -9.42 4.22 -8.16
N SER A 540 -9.38 2.95 -7.81
CA SER A 540 -10.53 2.21 -7.31
C SER A 540 -11.10 2.81 -6.03
N GLY A 541 -12.41 2.79 -5.90
CA GLY A 541 -13.09 2.95 -4.64
C GLY A 541 -12.90 1.77 -3.69
N GLY A 542 -13.59 1.78 -2.55
CA GLY A 542 -13.51 0.71 -1.56
C GLY A 542 -14.27 1.05 -0.28
N TYR A 543 -14.09 0.22 0.73
CA TYR A 543 -14.61 0.45 2.07
C TYR A 543 -13.48 0.81 3.03
N ASN A 544 -13.60 1.94 3.73
CA ASN A 544 -12.68 2.33 4.79
C ASN A 544 -13.10 1.69 6.11
N ILE A 545 -12.50 0.56 6.44
CA ILE A 545 -12.81 -0.19 7.66
C ILE A 545 -12.40 0.54 8.96
N GLN A 546 -11.50 1.54 8.89
CA GLN A 546 -11.10 2.31 10.06
C GLN A 546 -12.23 3.18 10.62
N MET A 547 -13.21 3.54 9.79
CA MET A 547 -14.38 4.32 10.22
C MET A 547 -15.25 3.59 11.25
N PHE A 548 -15.15 2.25 11.33
CA PHE A 548 -15.86 1.50 12.36
C PHE A 548 -15.39 1.81 13.79
N SER A 549 -14.14 2.22 13.96
CA SER A 549 -13.64 2.66 15.27
C SER A 549 -14.38 3.90 15.77
N ASP A 550 -14.59 4.89 14.88
CA ASP A 550 -15.30 6.12 15.21
C ASP A 550 -16.79 5.85 15.52
N LEU A 551 -17.40 4.96 14.71
CA LEU A 551 -18.79 4.52 14.92
C LEU A 551 -18.96 3.86 16.29
N LEU A 552 -18.06 2.94 16.64
CA LEU A 552 -18.11 2.23 17.92
C LEU A 552 -17.86 3.16 19.11
N GLN A 553 -16.94 4.13 19.01
CA GLN A 553 -16.72 5.11 20.07
C GLN A 553 -17.98 5.94 20.35
N ASN A 554 -18.67 6.41 19.30
CA ASN A 554 -19.91 7.16 19.44
C ASN A 554 -21.00 6.31 20.08
N ASP A 555 -21.15 5.05 19.66
CA ASP A 555 -22.16 4.15 20.21
C ASP A 555 -21.88 3.74 21.66
N MET A 556 -20.61 3.54 22.01
CA MET A 556 -20.19 3.28 23.39
C MET A 556 -20.64 4.44 24.30
N GLN A 557 -20.32 5.68 23.90
CA GLN A 557 -20.71 6.86 24.65
C GLN A 557 -22.23 6.97 24.78
N SER A 558 -22.96 6.74 23.68
CA SER A 558 -24.43 6.79 23.69
C SER A 558 -25.04 5.70 24.55
N SER A 559 -24.52 4.47 24.52
CA SER A 559 -25.05 3.37 25.35
C SER A 559 -24.79 3.60 26.85
N MET A 560 -23.58 4.05 27.23
CA MET A 560 -23.29 4.44 28.62
C MET A 560 -24.21 5.54 29.10
N MET A 561 -24.41 6.59 28.30
CA MET A 561 -25.31 7.68 28.65
C MET A 561 -26.77 7.25 28.73
N LYS A 562 -27.18 6.24 27.97
CA LYS A 562 -28.53 5.67 28.08
C LYS A 562 -28.72 4.96 29.42
N ASP A 563 -27.78 4.11 29.84
CA ASP A 563 -27.83 3.42 31.13
C ASP A 563 -27.85 4.45 32.28
N VAL A 564 -27.05 5.50 32.18
CA VAL A 564 -27.07 6.64 33.12
C VAL A 564 -28.42 7.35 33.12
N ALA A 565 -29.01 7.65 31.97
CA ALA A 565 -30.29 8.34 31.85
C ALA A 565 -31.44 7.51 32.45
N ASP A 566 -31.46 6.20 32.15
CA ASP A 566 -32.49 5.28 32.62
C ASP A 566 -32.58 5.22 34.17
N VAL A 567 -31.44 5.38 34.86
CA VAL A 567 -31.38 5.41 36.33
C VAL A 567 -31.54 6.83 36.86
N THR A 568 -30.99 7.85 36.23
CA THR A 568 -30.92 9.22 36.76
C THR A 568 -32.24 9.95 36.61
N ILE A 569 -32.93 9.81 35.47
CA ILE A 569 -34.20 10.54 35.21
C ILE A 569 -35.28 10.23 36.24
N PRO A 570 -35.56 8.96 36.62
CA PRO A 570 -36.51 8.65 37.67
C PRO A 570 -36.14 9.26 39.03
N VAL A 571 -34.87 9.24 39.40
CA VAL A 571 -34.38 9.79 40.68
C VAL A 571 -34.58 11.31 40.70
N ILE A 572 -34.13 12.02 39.66
CA ILE A 572 -34.25 13.50 39.59
C ILE A 572 -35.70 13.95 39.60
N ASN A 573 -36.59 13.26 38.90
CA ASN A 573 -38.02 13.58 38.89
C ASN A 573 -38.66 13.49 40.29
N ASN A 574 -38.18 12.58 41.14
CA ASN A 574 -38.71 12.34 42.47
C ASN A 574 -38.04 13.18 43.56
N VAL A 575 -37.05 14.03 43.27
CA VAL A 575 -36.42 14.92 44.25
C VAL A 575 -37.19 16.23 44.36
N PRO A 576 -37.89 16.49 45.50
CA PRO A 576 -38.76 17.68 45.63
C PRO A 576 -37.98 19.01 45.66
N MET A 577 -36.70 18.97 46.01
CA MET A 577 -35.86 20.17 46.17
C MET A 577 -35.29 20.69 44.85
N ILE A 578 -35.44 19.95 43.76
CA ILE A 578 -35.00 20.36 42.43
C ILE A 578 -36.15 21.02 41.69
N GLY A 579 -35.99 22.30 41.32
CA GLY A 579 -36.99 23.02 40.51
C GLY A 579 -37.16 22.38 39.13
N ASP A 580 -38.38 22.45 38.59
CA ASP A 580 -38.76 21.80 37.33
C ASP A 580 -37.90 22.25 36.15
N ASP A 581 -37.48 23.53 36.13
CA ASP A 581 -36.58 24.06 35.09
C ASP A 581 -35.22 23.32 35.06
N ILE A 582 -34.69 23.00 36.26
CA ILE A 582 -33.43 22.27 36.38
C ILE A 582 -33.61 20.81 36.00
N LYS A 583 -34.73 20.18 36.43
CA LYS A 583 -35.11 18.83 36.04
C LYS A 583 -35.14 18.69 34.52
N GLN A 584 -35.88 19.55 33.85
CA GLN A 584 -36.04 19.54 32.40
C GLN A 584 -34.69 19.77 31.68
N LYS A 585 -33.83 20.65 32.21
CA LYS A 585 -32.50 20.88 31.64
C LYS A 585 -31.58 19.65 31.74
N VAL A 586 -31.58 18.99 32.92
CA VAL A 586 -30.77 17.78 33.11
C VAL A 586 -31.29 16.62 32.26
N ILE A 587 -32.61 16.42 32.22
CA ILE A 587 -33.25 15.41 31.39
C ILE A 587 -32.89 15.63 29.91
N GLY A 588 -33.06 16.87 29.42
CA GLY A 588 -32.75 17.20 28.02
C GLY A 588 -31.27 16.99 27.66
N ILE A 589 -30.34 17.22 28.61
CA ILE A 589 -28.92 16.90 28.41
C ILE A 589 -28.72 15.39 28.33
N LEU A 590 -29.26 14.61 29.26
CA LEU A 590 -29.08 13.15 29.29
C LEU A 590 -29.75 12.49 28.08
N GLU A 591 -30.96 12.90 27.70
CA GLU A 591 -31.62 12.41 26.49
C GLU A 591 -30.87 12.79 25.23
N GLY A 592 -30.29 14.00 25.14
CA GLY A 592 -29.48 14.44 24.01
C GLY A 592 -28.19 13.66 23.89
N MET A 593 -27.54 13.28 25.00
CA MET A 593 -26.30 12.48 25.01
C MET A 593 -26.57 10.99 24.80
N SER A 594 -27.74 10.47 25.16
CA SER A 594 -28.15 9.09 24.94
C SER A 594 -28.71 8.82 23.54
N ALA A 595 -29.06 9.88 22.80
CA ALA A 595 -29.60 9.76 21.46
C ALA A 595 -28.53 9.25 20.49
N SER A 596 -28.55 7.95 20.15
CA SER A 596 -27.81 7.42 19.01
C SER A 596 -28.57 7.78 17.73
N GLY A 597 -27.98 8.60 16.87
CA GLY A 597 -28.52 8.80 15.52
C GLY A 597 -28.41 7.51 14.70
N GLU A 598 -29.41 7.20 13.86
CA GLU A 598 -29.25 6.16 12.84
C GLU A 598 -28.07 6.52 11.94
N THR A 599 -26.98 5.77 12.05
CA THR A 599 -25.79 6.00 11.21
C THR A 599 -25.88 5.13 9.96
N ASP A 600 -25.84 5.76 8.79
CA ASP A 600 -25.70 5.05 7.52
C ASP A 600 -24.25 4.54 7.39
N ILE A 601 -24.05 3.27 7.75
CA ILE A 601 -22.74 2.62 7.71
C ILE A 601 -22.16 2.63 6.28
N GLN A 602 -23.02 2.48 5.25
CA GLN A 602 -22.54 2.51 3.86
C GLN A 602 -22.05 3.89 3.47
N ALA A 603 -22.80 4.94 3.78
CA ALA A 603 -22.39 6.31 3.49
C ALA A 603 -21.10 6.71 4.24
N THR A 604 -20.90 6.19 5.46
CA THR A 604 -19.73 6.48 6.29
C THR A 604 -18.48 5.72 5.83
N THR A 605 -18.63 4.48 5.38
CA THR A 605 -17.47 3.61 5.10
C THR A 605 -17.08 3.56 3.63
N LEU A 606 -18.04 3.77 2.70
CA LEU A 606 -17.80 3.69 1.26
C LEU A 606 -17.11 4.95 0.74
N TYR A 607 -15.93 4.81 0.13
CA TYR A 607 -15.33 5.87 -0.67
C TYR A 607 -15.43 5.54 -2.17
N LYS A 608 -15.77 6.57 -2.94
CA LYS A 608 -16.00 6.45 -4.40
C LYS A 608 -14.69 6.35 -5.16
N PRO A 609 -14.69 5.80 -6.40
CA PRO A 609 -13.55 5.87 -7.30
C PRO A 609 -13.14 7.32 -7.56
N GLU A 610 -11.84 7.56 -7.63
CA GLU A 610 -11.25 8.82 -8.06
C GLU A 610 -10.74 8.69 -9.48
N TYR A 611 -10.76 9.76 -10.24
CA TYR A 611 -10.26 9.78 -11.62
C TYR A 611 -9.54 11.08 -11.94
N SER A 612 -8.62 11.02 -12.90
CA SER A 612 -7.94 12.18 -13.46
C SER A 612 -7.92 12.11 -14.97
N TRP A 613 -7.94 13.29 -15.57
CA TRP A 613 -7.55 13.49 -16.96
C TRP A 613 -6.13 14.07 -16.98
N ASN A 614 -5.32 13.56 -17.90
CA ASN A 614 -3.98 14.09 -18.15
C ASN A 614 -3.89 14.52 -19.60
N TYR A 615 -3.56 15.78 -19.79
CA TYR A 615 -3.24 16.38 -21.07
C TYR A 615 -1.74 16.61 -21.11
N GLU A 616 -1.06 16.04 -22.10
CA GLU A 616 0.39 16.04 -22.15
C GLU A 616 0.90 16.38 -23.54
N ILE A 617 1.93 17.24 -23.60
CA ILE A 617 2.77 17.45 -24.77
C ILE A 617 4.20 17.08 -24.42
N GLY A 618 4.85 16.27 -25.25
CA GLY A 618 6.19 15.81 -24.94
C GLY A 618 7.03 15.51 -26.16
N SER A 619 8.30 15.24 -25.92
CA SER A 619 9.26 14.86 -26.96
C SER A 619 10.29 13.87 -26.42
N HIS A 620 10.70 12.96 -27.29
CA HIS A 620 11.84 12.09 -27.11
C HIS A 620 12.87 12.42 -28.17
N LEU A 621 14.04 12.90 -27.77
CA LEU A 621 15.07 13.34 -28.69
C LEU A 621 16.40 12.67 -28.38
N THR A 622 17.08 12.20 -29.41
CA THR A 622 18.45 11.68 -29.37
C THR A 622 19.28 12.50 -30.34
N LEU A 623 20.11 13.37 -29.81
CA LEU A 623 20.83 14.40 -30.53
C LEU A 623 22.34 14.11 -30.57
N PHE A 624 23.06 14.78 -31.48
CA PHE A 624 24.53 14.71 -31.59
C PHE A 624 25.05 13.28 -31.73
N ASN A 625 24.45 12.48 -32.61
CA ASN A 625 24.81 11.07 -32.85
C ASN A 625 24.78 10.22 -31.57
N GLY A 626 23.73 10.39 -30.75
CA GLY A 626 23.51 9.61 -29.54
C GLY A 626 24.22 10.14 -28.28
N LYS A 627 24.95 11.25 -28.36
CA LYS A 627 25.66 11.81 -27.20
C LYS A 627 24.73 12.53 -26.20
N LEU A 628 23.58 12.99 -26.64
CA LEU A 628 22.57 13.64 -25.80
C LEU A 628 21.21 13.00 -26.03
N GLN A 629 20.64 12.45 -25.00
CA GLN A 629 19.28 11.93 -24.99
C GLN A 629 18.43 12.76 -24.04
N THR A 630 17.32 13.28 -24.54
CA THR A 630 16.38 14.11 -23.74
C THR A 630 14.97 13.61 -23.88
N ASP A 631 14.24 13.61 -22.77
CA ASP A 631 12.82 13.28 -22.69
C ASP A 631 12.14 14.42 -21.94
N LEU A 632 11.34 15.21 -22.65
CA LEU A 632 10.64 16.38 -22.09
C LEU A 632 9.13 16.13 -22.12
N ALA A 633 8.44 16.53 -21.06
CA ALA A 633 6.98 16.50 -21.01
C ALA A 633 6.43 17.67 -20.20
N LEU A 634 5.44 18.34 -20.78
CA LEU A 634 4.55 19.27 -20.09
C LEU A 634 3.19 18.60 -19.92
N PHE A 635 2.62 18.70 -18.76
CA PHE A 635 1.36 18.02 -18.44
C PHE A 635 0.44 18.88 -17.58
N TYR A 636 -0.86 18.62 -17.74
CA TYR A 636 -1.92 19.23 -16.95
C TYR A 636 -2.94 18.15 -16.59
#